data_4e4cd07cebac4dcda3e547821625c078
#
_entry.id   4e4cd07cebac4dcda3e547821625c078
#
_cell.length_a   1.000
_cell.length_b   1.000
_cell.length_c   1.000
_cell.angle_alpha   90.00
_cell.angle_beta   90.00
_cell.angle_gamma   90.00
#
_symmetry.space_group_name_H-M   'P 1'
#
loop_
_entity.id
_entity.type
_entity.pdbx_description
1 polymer ?
#
loop_
_entity_poly.entity_id
_entity_poly.type
_entity_poly.pdbx_seq_one_letter_code
_entity_poly.pdbx_strand_id
1 'polypeptide(L)'
;MIKVNIAIDNNYYNILRLFGTIDEVVDKALKLVEQGEIDFDRCPQIPTTKNCRHIVVAINNPYYEELRALHGATSSKISINRLLYYIVDNELYYTYGWERNFELSKDQKRQVESWKCDIMYRISKLSKLLVSHEQQVSLQKAFDIIKEL
;
A
#
# COMPACT_ATOMS: atom_id res chain seq x y z
N MET A 1 8.39 -17.15 16.74
CA MET A 1 8.90 -16.23 15.68
C MET A 1 9.60 -17.05 14.61
N ILE A 2 9.17 -16.87 13.37
CA ILE A 2 9.79 -17.52 12.20
C ILE A 2 10.52 -16.44 11.41
N LYS A 3 11.77 -16.70 11.03
CA LYS A 3 12.55 -15.82 10.15
C LYS A 3 12.56 -16.37 8.73
N VAL A 4 12.16 -15.56 7.79
CA VAL A 4 12.07 -15.93 6.36
C VAL A 4 12.92 -14.97 5.55
N ASN A 5 13.77 -15.52 4.68
CA ASN A 5 14.52 -14.73 3.71
C ASN A 5 13.64 -14.53 2.47
N ILE A 6 13.43 -13.30 2.08
CA ILE A 6 12.71 -12.94 0.85
C ILE A 6 13.56 -12.06 -0.05
N ALA A 7 13.36 -12.21 -1.36
CA ALA A 7 13.87 -11.29 -2.36
C ALA A 7 12.69 -10.44 -2.83
N ILE A 8 12.80 -9.13 -2.70
CA ILE A 8 11.73 -8.20 -3.08
C ILE A 8 12.28 -7.09 -3.98
N ASP A 9 11.54 -6.76 -5.04
CA ASP A 9 11.87 -5.65 -5.91
C ASP A 9 11.93 -4.34 -5.12
N ASN A 10 12.93 -3.51 -5.41
CA ASN A 10 13.17 -2.27 -4.67
C ASN A 10 12.00 -1.28 -4.77
N ASN A 11 11.29 -1.22 -5.90
CA ASN A 11 10.14 -0.34 -6.06
C ASN A 11 8.98 -0.79 -5.17
N TYR A 12 8.70 -2.09 -5.13
CA TYR A 12 7.67 -2.65 -4.24
C TYR A 12 8.03 -2.47 -2.77
N TYR A 13 9.29 -2.71 -2.42
CA TYR A 13 9.78 -2.48 -1.07
C TYR A 13 9.55 -1.04 -0.62
N ASN A 14 9.89 -0.06 -1.45
CA ASN A 14 9.74 1.35 -1.12
C ASN A 14 8.26 1.74 -0.93
N ILE A 15 7.35 1.19 -1.72
CA ILE A 15 5.91 1.41 -1.55
C ILE A 15 5.43 0.83 -0.22
N LEU A 16 5.77 -0.43 0.06
CA LEU A 16 5.35 -1.11 1.29
C LEU A 16 5.89 -0.41 2.56
N ARG A 17 7.10 0.14 2.50
CA ARG A 17 7.70 0.88 3.61
C ARG A 17 6.96 2.17 3.97
N LEU A 18 6.12 2.68 3.11
CA LEU A 18 5.24 3.80 3.45
C LEU A 18 4.20 3.43 4.51
N PHE A 19 3.90 2.14 4.69
CA PHE A 19 2.85 1.64 5.58
C PHE A 19 3.39 0.95 6.84
N GLY A 20 4.69 0.96 7.06
CA GLY A 20 5.33 0.40 8.24
C GLY A 20 6.66 -0.28 7.94
N THR A 21 7.21 -0.96 8.95
CA THR A 21 8.32 -1.90 8.73
C THR A 21 7.83 -3.08 7.90
N ILE A 22 8.74 -3.76 7.24
CA ILE A 22 8.34 -4.91 6.42
C ILE A 22 7.71 -6.02 7.26
N ASP A 23 8.15 -6.19 8.48
CA ASP A 23 7.58 -7.15 9.44
C ASP A 23 6.12 -6.81 9.78
N GLU A 24 5.83 -5.53 10.03
CA GLU A 24 4.47 -5.02 10.28
C GLU A 24 3.57 -5.18 9.06
N VAL A 25 4.09 -4.89 7.87
CA VAL A 25 3.36 -5.03 6.62
C VAL A 25 3.02 -6.50 6.34
N VAL A 26 3.97 -7.40 6.56
CA VAL A 26 3.74 -8.85 6.41
C VAL A 26 2.69 -9.34 7.40
N ASP A 27 2.72 -8.87 8.65
CA ASP A 27 1.71 -9.23 9.66
C ASP A 27 0.31 -8.75 9.24
N LYS A 28 0.18 -7.53 8.76
CA LYS A 28 -1.08 -7.00 8.22
C LYS A 28 -1.58 -7.82 7.03
N ALA A 29 -0.68 -8.18 6.12
CA ALA A 29 -1.01 -8.98 4.95
C ALA A 29 -1.50 -10.38 5.33
N LEU A 30 -0.83 -11.03 6.28
CA LEU A 30 -1.22 -12.35 6.77
C LEU A 30 -2.58 -12.32 7.49
N LYS A 31 -2.90 -11.25 8.21
CA LYS A 31 -4.22 -11.06 8.80
C LYS A 31 -5.32 -10.99 7.74
N LEU A 32 -5.08 -10.36 6.60
CA LEU A 32 -6.03 -10.34 5.50
C LEU A 32 -6.26 -11.74 4.91
N VAL A 33 -5.22 -12.56 4.82
CA VAL A 33 -5.35 -13.97 4.39
C VAL A 33 -6.14 -14.77 5.42
N GLU A 34 -5.83 -14.61 6.70
CA GLU A 34 -6.53 -15.29 7.82
C GLU A 34 -8.03 -14.95 7.85
N GLN A 35 -8.37 -13.71 7.56
CA GLN A 35 -9.75 -13.22 7.52
C GLN A 35 -10.52 -13.61 6.25
N GLY A 36 -9.87 -14.27 5.31
CA GLY A 36 -10.44 -14.66 4.03
C GLY A 36 -10.58 -13.54 2.99
N GLU A 37 -10.01 -12.36 3.26
CA GLU A 37 -10.04 -11.21 2.35
C GLU A 37 -9.10 -11.40 1.15
N ILE A 38 -8.02 -12.15 1.34
CA ILE A 38 -7.07 -12.52 0.29
C ILE A 38 -6.97 -14.04 0.25
N ASP A 39 -7.17 -14.61 -0.94
CA ASP A 39 -6.85 -16.01 -1.21
C ASP A 39 -5.39 -16.13 -1.63
N PHE A 40 -4.58 -16.71 -0.76
CA PHE A 40 -3.14 -16.87 -1.01
C PHE A 40 -2.84 -17.65 -2.28
N ASP A 41 -3.64 -18.67 -2.58
CA ASP A 41 -3.45 -19.51 -3.76
C ASP A 41 -3.68 -18.76 -5.08
N ARG A 42 -4.42 -17.66 -5.04
CA ARG A 42 -4.66 -16.77 -6.19
C ARG A 42 -3.59 -15.73 -6.40
N CYS A 43 -2.68 -15.55 -5.44
CA CYS A 43 -1.57 -14.62 -5.60
C CYS A 43 -0.64 -15.15 -6.72
N PRO A 44 -0.36 -14.35 -7.76
CA PRO A 44 0.41 -14.81 -8.91
C PRO A 44 1.87 -15.06 -8.53
N GLN A 45 2.51 -15.98 -9.24
CA GLN A 45 3.96 -16.10 -9.18
C GLN A 45 4.60 -14.89 -9.87
N ILE A 46 5.71 -14.42 -9.30
CA ILE A 46 6.36 -13.22 -9.77
C ILE A 46 7.62 -13.60 -10.53
N PRO A 47 7.87 -12.96 -11.69
CA PRO A 47 9.12 -13.12 -12.39
C PRO A 47 10.27 -12.55 -11.55
N THR A 48 11.43 -13.24 -11.58
CA THR A 48 12.64 -12.76 -10.95
C THR A 48 13.06 -11.45 -11.61
N THR A 49 13.17 -10.37 -10.83
CA THR A 49 13.65 -9.08 -11.31
C THR A 49 15.13 -8.89 -10.95
N LYS A 50 15.85 -8.09 -11.74
CA LYS A 50 17.28 -7.81 -11.50
C LYS A 50 17.47 -6.78 -10.37
N ASN A 51 16.45 -6.02 -10.02
CA ASN A 51 16.51 -4.92 -9.04
C ASN A 51 15.85 -5.33 -7.72
N CYS A 52 16.30 -6.45 -7.16
CA CYS A 52 15.80 -6.98 -5.90
C CYS A 52 16.76 -6.74 -4.74
N ARG A 53 16.20 -6.59 -3.56
CA ARG A 53 16.94 -6.70 -2.30
C ARG A 53 16.55 -7.96 -1.54
N HIS A 54 17.52 -8.53 -0.84
CA HIS A 54 17.30 -9.66 0.05
C HIS A 54 17.12 -9.15 1.48
N ILE A 55 16.02 -9.51 2.10
CA ILE A 55 15.70 -9.11 3.47
C ILE A 55 15.25 -10.31 4.29
N VAL A 56 15.46 -10.22 5.60
CA VAL A 56 14.95 -11.20 6.56
C VAL A 56 13.69 -10.61 7.19
N VAL A 57 12.59 -11.33 7.10
CA VAL A 57 11.31 -10.96 7.69
C VAL A 57 11.07 -11.83 8.92
N ALA A 58 10.77 -11.20 10.05
CA ALA A 58 10.37 -11.88 11.28
C ALA A 58 8.84 -11.99 11.32
N ILE A 59 8.32 -13.20 11.33
CA ILE A 59 6.89 -13.48 11.31
C ILE A 59 6.48 -14.06 12.67
N ASN A 60 5.66 -13.31 13.40
CA ASN A 60 5.14 -13.69 14.72
C ASN A 60 3.71 -14.22 14.67
N ASN A 61 3.00 -14.02 13.55
CA ASN A 61 1.61 -14.45 13.42
C ASN A 61 1.53 -15.97 13.40
N PRO A 62 0.82 -16.63 14.36
CA PRO A 62 0.68 -18.09 14.42
C PRO A 62 0.04 -18.68 13.17
N TYR A 63 -0.82 -17.93 12.48
CA TYR A 63 -1.47 -18.36 11.25
C TYR A 63 -0.49 -18.73 10.14
N TYR A 64 0.70 -18.13 10.14
CA TYR A 64 1.73 -18.48 9.15
C TYR A 64 2.18 -19.95 9.27
N GLU A 65 2.27 -20.48 10.49
CA GLU A 65 2.59 -21.90 10.70
C GLU A 65 1.47 -22.82 10.23
N GLU A 66 0.23 -22.45 10.47
CA GLU A 66 -0.96 -23.17 9.96
C GLU A 66 -0.96 -23.18 8.43
N LEU A 67 -0.71 -22.03 7.82
CA LEU A 67 -0.64 -21.87 6.38
C LEU A 67 0.49 -22.75 5.77
N ARG A 68 1.63 -22.80 6.42
CA ARG A 68 2.73 -23.70 6.02
C ARG A 68 2.35 -25.17 6.10
N ALA A 69 1.67 -25.56 7.16
CA ALA A 69 1.21 -26.93 7.34
C ALA A 69 0.21 -27.36 6.25
N LEU A 70 -0.71 -26.46 5.88
CA LEU A 70 -1.71 -26.72 4.83
C LEU A 70 -1.09 -26.89 3.44
N HIS A 71 -0.04 -26.15 3.12
CA HIS A 71 0.60 -26.16 1.82
C HIS A 71 1.82 -27.09 1.71
N GLY A 72 2.15 -27.80 2.80
CA GLY A 72 3.33 -28.66 2.88
C GLY A 72 4.63 -27.90 3.08
N ALA A 73 5.66 -28.58 3.55
CA ALA A 73 6.96 -28.00 3.93
C ALA A 73 7.81 -27.49 2.74
N THR A 74 7.32 -27.54 1.51
CA THR A 74 8.02 -27.04 0.34
C THR A 74 7.86 -25.53 0.27
N SER A 75 8.95 -24.80 0.51
CA SER A 75 9.05 -23.35 0.47
C SER A 75 8.55 -22.68 -0.83
N SER A 76 8.38 -23.45 -1.91
CA SER A 76 7.95 -22.94 -3.20
C SER A 76 6.47 -22.57 -3.29
N LYS A 77 5.62 -23.08 -2.39
CA LYS A 77 4.17 -22.80 -2.39
C LYS A 77 3.77 -21.63 -1.49
N ILE A 78 4.59 -21.31 -0.50
CA ILE A 78 4.34 -20.18 0.39
C ILE A 78 5.46 -19.16 0.24
N SER A 79 5.29 -18.26 -0.68
CA SER A 79 6.18 -17.13 -0.86
C SER A 79 5.50 -15.87 -0.33
N ILE A 80 6.05 -15.30 0.72
CA ILE A 80 5.60 -14.00 1.27
C ILE A 80 5.68 -12.90 0.21
N ASN A 81 6.66 -12.98 -0.69
CA ASN A 81 6.78 -12.00 -1.79
C ASN A 81 5.52 -11.98 -2.65
N ARG A 82 4.95 -13.14 -3.00
CA ARG A 82 3.73 -13.22 -3.81
C ARG A 82 2.60 -12.41 -3.19
N LEU A 83 2.43 -12.56 -1.88
CA LEU A 83 1.43 -11.82 -1.11
C LEU A 83 1.71 -10.31 -1.14
N LEU A 84 2.94 -9.91 -0.89
CA LEU A 84 3.34 -8.49 -0.88
C LEU A 84 3.18 -7.83 -2.25
N TYR A 85 3.57 -8.51 -3.32
CA TYR A 85 3.37 -8.01 -4.69
C TYR A 85 1.88 -7.89 -5.03
N TYR A 86 1.09 -8.88 -4.64
CA TYR A 86 -0.36 -8.83 -4.84
C TYR A 86 -1.00 -7.62 -4.16
N ILE A 87 -0.55 -7.29 -2.94
CA ILE A 87 -1.01 -6.11 -2.21
C ILE A 87 -0.68 -4.82 -2.95
N VAL A 88 0.54 -4.70 -3.46
CA VAL A 88 0.96 -3.50 -4.21
C VAL A 88 0.26 -3.41 -5.56
N ASP A 89 0.22 -4.48 -6.33
CA ASP A 89 -0.38 -4.49 -7.66
C ASP A 89 -1.88 -4.17 -7.64
N ASN A 90 -2.58 -4.52 -6.57
CA ASN A 90 -4.00 -4.25 -6.39
C ASN A 90 -4.28 -3.08 -5.44
N GLU A 91 -3.24 -2.36 -5.00
CA GLU A 91 -3.34 -1.21 -4.09
C GLU A 91 -4.20 -1.50 -2.84
N LEU A 92 -4.07 -2.72 -2.29
CA LEU A 92 -4.91 -3.19 -1.19
C LEU A 92 -4.70 -2.40 0.10
N TYR A 93 -3.57 -1.76 0.27
CA TYR A 93 -3.33 -0.84 1.38
C TYR A 93 -4.35 0.32 1.41
N TYR A 94 -4.82 0.80 0.27
CA TYR A 94 -5.90 1.78 0.20
C TYR A 94 -7.26 1.15 0.45
N THR A 95 -7.51 -0.02 -0.12
CA THR A 95 -8.77 -0.76 0.06
C THR A 95 -9.04 -1.05 1.54
N TYR A 96 -8.01 -1.42 2.30
CA TYR A 96 -8.11 -1.77 3.73
C TYR A 96 -7.70 -0.63 4.67
N GLY A 97 -7.50 0.57 4.15
CA GLY A 97 -7.27 1.76 4.96
C GLY A 97 -5.97 1.76 5.76
N TRP A 98 -4.88 1.18 5.20
CA TRP A 98 -3.59 1.20 5.88
C TRP A 98 -3.06 2.64 5.95
N GLU A 99 -2.67 3.06 7.14
CA GLU A 99 -2.13 4.39 7.38
C GLU A 99 -0.64 4.44 7.00
N ARG A 100 -0.23 5.57 6.44
CA ARG A 100 1.18 5.83 6.16
C ARG A 100 1.91 6.19 7.44
N ASN A 101 3.02 5.48 7.72
CA ASN A 101 3.85 5.66 8.90
C ASN A 101 5.13 6.45 8.57
N PHE A 102 5.00 7.59 7.89
CA PHE A 102 6.16 8.45 7.72
C PHE A 102 5.80 9.91 7.97
N GLU A 103 6.75 10.63 8.59
CA GLU A 103 6.65 12.06 8.76
C GLU A 103 7.28 12.78 7.57
N LEU A 104 6.58 13.77 7.06
CA LEU A 104 7.10 14.65 6.04
C LEU A 104 8.18 15.55 6.63
N SER A 105 9.29 15.76 5.91
CA SER A 105 10.26 16.80 6.23
C SER A 105 9.62 18.21 6.15
N LYS A 106 10.27 19.22 6.72
CA LYS A 106 9.81 20.60 6.58
C LYS A 106 9.64 21.03 5.13
N ASP A 107 10.57 20.66 4.27
CA ASP A 107 10.52 21.01 2.85
C ASP A 107 9.38 20.28 2.12
N GLN A 108 9.16 19.01 2.45
CA GLN A 108 8.02 18.25 1.91
C GLN A 108 6.68 18.84 2.38
N LYS A 109 6.56 19.26 3.64
CA LYS A 109 5.36 19.93 4.14
C LYS A 109 5.09 21.25 3.40
N ARG A 110 6.13 22.05 3.17
CA ARG A 110 6.03 23.28 2.37
C ARG A 110 5.60 22.99 0.94
N GLN A 111 6.15 21.95 0.34
CA GLN A 111 5.79 21.53 -1.02
C GLN A 111 4.32 21.12 -1.11
N VAL A 112 3.84 20.34 -0.14
CA VAL A 112 2.42 19.95 -0.05
C VAL A 112 1.52 21.16 0.06
N GLU A 113 1.85 22.13 0.92
CA GLU A 113 1.08 23.37 1.06
C GLU A 113 1.09 24.20 -0.24
N SER A 114 2.22 24.29 -0.92
CA SER A 114 2.32 24.97 -2.22
C SER A 114 1.42 24.32 -3.28
N TRP A 115 1.45 23.00 -3.40
CA TRP A 115 0.57 22.27 -4.32
C TRP A 115 -0.90 22.39 -3.97
N LYS A 116 -1.22 22.36 -2.69
CA LYS A 116 -2.59 22.57 -2.20
C LYS A 116 -3.13 23.93 -2.64
N CYS A 117 -2.38 24.98 -2.43
CA CYS A 117 -2.75 26.34 -2.86
C CYS A 117 -2.92 26.42 -4.38
N ASP A 118 -2.03 25.82 -5.15
CA ASP A 118 -2.11 25.81 -6.61
C ASP A 118 -3.35 25.07 -7.11
N ILE A 119 -3.66 23.91 -6.52
CA ILE A 119 -4.87 23.14 -6.85
C ILE A 119 -6.13 23.96 -6.52
N MET A 120 -6.20 24.56 -5.35
CA MET A 120 -7.33 25.39 -4.94
C MET A 120 -7.55 26.58 -5.88
N TYR A 121 -6.47 27.22 -6.31
CA TYR A 121 -6.52 28.31 -7.29
C TYR A 121 -7.07 27.84 -8.63
N ARG A 122 -6.60 26.69 -9.13
CA ARG A 122 -7.07 26.11 -10.40
C ARG A 122 -8.53 25.70 -10.32
N ILE A 123 -8.97 25.13 -9.21
CA ILE A 123 -10.39 24.80 -8.97
C ILE A 123 -11.24 26.06 -9.01
N SER A 124 -10.81 27.15 -8.35
CA SER A 124 -11.51 28.43 -8.36
C SER A 124 -11.64 29.03 -9.77
N LYS A 125 -10.60 28.92 -10.58
CA LYS A 125 -10.65 29.36 -11.99
C LYS A 125 -11.59 28.49 -12.82
N LEU A 126 -11.53 27.18 -12.64
CA LEU A 126 -12.41 26.27 -13.37
C LEU A 126 -13.88 26.51 -13.04
N SER A 127 -14.21 26.81 -11.78
CA SER A 127 -15.60 27.07 -11.35
C SER A 127 -16.24 28.23 -12.08
N LYS A 128 -15.45 29.24 -12.49
CA LYS A 128 -15.93 30.39 -13.26
C LYS A 128 -16.32 30.06 -14.69
N LEU A 129 -15.82 28.94 -15.21
CA LEU A 129 -16.08 28.48 -16.58
C LEU A 129 -17.25 27.48 -16.66
N LEU A 130 -17.67 26.92 -15.51
CA LEU A 130 -18.73 25.92 -15.45
C LEU A 130 -20.10 26.60 -15.39
N VAL A 131 -21.02 26.14 -16.24
CA VAL A 131 -22.38 26.63 -16.33
C VAL A 131 -23.36 25.74 -15.56
N SER A 132 -23.11 24.45 -15.49
CA SER A 132 -23.96 23.49 -14.81
C SER A 132 -23.85 23.66 -13.28
N HIS A 133 -24.98 23.81 -12.61
CA HIS A 133 -25.07 23.87 -11.17
C HIS A 133 -24.51 22.60 -10.50
N GLU A 134 -24.82 21.45 -11.07
CA GLU A 134 -24.34 20.15 -10.57
C GLU A 134 -22.82 20.04 -10.61
N GLN A 135 -22.18 20.49 -11.70
CA GLN A 135 -20.73 20.55 -11.81
C GLN A 135 -20.12 21.54 -10.82
N GLN A 136 -20.74 22.69 -10.61
CA GLN A 136 -20.27 23.68 -9.62
C GLN A 136 -20.33 23.12 -8.20
N VAL A 137 -21.38 22.39 -7.84
CA VAL A 137 -21.52 21.73 -6.52
C VAL A 137 -20.43 20.67 -6.34
N SER A 138 -20.20 19.86 -7.35
CA SER A 138 -19.14 18.83 -7.31
C SER A 138 -17.74 19.44 -7.14
N LEU A 139 -17.49 20.53 -7.85
CA LEU A 139 -16.21 21.23 -7.77
C LEU A 139 -16.00 21.92 -6.41
N GLN A 140 -17.07 22.46 -5.82
CA GLN A 140 -17.02 23.04 -4.47
C GLN A 140 -16.71 21.97 -3.42
N LYS A 141 -17.29 20.78 -3.55
CA LYS A 141 -16.95 19.66 -2.67
C LYS A 141 -15.47 19.27 -2.76
N ALA A 142 -14.91 19.22 -3.97
CA ALA A 142 -13.49 18.96 -4.18
C ALA A 142 -12.62 20.03 -3.55
N PHE A 143 -12.99 21.31 -3.68
CA PHE A 143 -12.31 22.44 -3.06
C PHE A 143 -12.28 22.30 -1.54
N ASP A 144 -13.44 22.00 -0.93
CA ASP A 144 -13.56 21.84 0.52
C ASP A 144 -12.72 20.68 1.04
N ILE A 145 -12.69 19.56 0.32
CA ILE A 145 -11.84 18.40 0.66
C ILE A 145 -10.35 18.79 0.64
N ILE A 146 -9.90 19.45 -0.41
CA ILE A 146 -8.50 19.89 -0.52
C ILE A 146 -8.14 20.90 0.56
N LYS A 147 -9.04 21.79 0.90
CA LYS A 147 -8.85 22.81 1.96
C LYS A 147 -8.62 22.17 3.33
N GLU A 148 -9.27 21.06 3.63
CA GLU A 148 -9.18 20.34 4.90
C GLU A 148 -7.96 19.40 4.99
N LEU A 149 -7.22 19.20 3.93
CA LEU A 149 -5.99 18.38 3.95
C LEU A 149 -4.86 19.05 4.85
#